data_3094de4ae420998265275d7cd0f7de1e
#
_entry.id   3094de4ae420998265275d7cd0f7de1e
#
_cell.length_a   1.000
_cell.length_b   1.000
_cell.length_c   1.000
_cell.angle_alpha   90.00
_cell.angle_beta   90.00
_cell.angle_gamma   90.00
#
_symmetry.space_group_name_H-M   'P 1'
#
loop_
_entity.id
_entity.type
_entity.pdbx_description
1 polymer ?
#
loop_
_entity_poly.entity_id
_entity_poly.type
_entity_poly.pdbx_seq_one_letter_code
_entity_poly.pdbx_strand_id
1 'polypeptide(L)'
;MFVPGFKTIKTDERHGDGLVIHSDTGHTLVIDGFDGGAPTTTLVKYLKQHNYKDLHLLLSHPHYDHYKGLKVIMADSFFNIKMFFCYDPDTIKHGIGSSANGRSVKDDYDNLNSCISQARGKGAKIDYLAKGRQVILGDIKFKVWRKQPEKFTHLDDGNAYAFTNDGSLCCYFPELKFLTTGDGPTELKEVILFFGDRVYVLKVPHHGNSCSMSNAKEAKNAGCVIAFETNIESKGPGTTGFTAYGARRLLEQGVKVLMQDADIILTAAGGKLTVRQGGKTWVFDVPYDGKPAQLYRVRKTWKNVDSQIGAYSILANAKEAADKAGSAYGVFDWNGKEAYRPAGQNVPYLVRVTKTLEIRKGPGMAYGRADRKCLAGIYTIVEVKNGWGRLKSGAGWLQLKGTEKV
;
A
#
# COMPACT_ATOMS: atom_id res chain seq x y z
N MET A 1 -9.13 -24.75 -8.42
CA MET A 1 -8.14 -23.65 -8.47
C MET A 1 -7.41 -23.71 -7.14
N PHE A 2 -6.14 -24.02 -7.16
CA PHE A 2 -5.34 -24.10 -5.96
C PHE A 2 -4.91 -22.69 -5.51
N VAL A 3 -5.03 -22.41 -4.24
CA VAL A 3 -4.51 -21.18 -3.65
C VAL A 3 -3.25 -21.55 -2.90
N PRO A 4 -2.08 -20.98 -3.22
CA PRO A 4 -0.84 -21.34 -2.55
C PRO A 4 -0.94 -21.08 -1.05
N GLY A 5 -0.43 -22.02 -0.26
CA GLY A 5 -0.31 -21.88 1.17
C GLY A 5 0.66 -20.74 1.51
N PHE A 6 0.36 -20.04 2.57
CA PHE A 6 1.21 -18.99 3.12
C PHE A 6 1.73 -19.41 4.49
N LYS A 7 3.03 -19.30 4.70
CA LYS A 7 3.66 -19.62 5.98
C LYS A 7 4.55 -18.47 6.44
N THR A 8 4.37 -18.06 7.67
CA THR A 8 5.34 -17.23 8.38
C THR A 8 6.27 -18.12 9.20
N ILE A 9 7.40 -17.61 9.56
CA ILE A 9 8.41 -18.35 10.33
C ILE A 9 8.45 -17.77 11.74
N LYS A 10 8.42 -18.65 12.74
CA LYS A 10 8.63 -18.29 14.13
C LYS A 10 9.94 -17.53 14.28
N THR A 11 9.89 -16.41 14.99
CA THR A 11 11.09 -15.66 15.39
C THR A 11 11.16 -15.58 16.90
N ASP A 12 12.31 -15.89 17.45
CA ASP A 12 12.61 -15.76 18.87
C ASP A 12 13.30 -14.42 19.17
N GLU A 13 13.59 -13.63 18.13
CA GLU A 13 14.32 -12.39 18.20
C GLU A 13 13.53 -11.21 17.69
N ARG A 14 13.98 -10.03 18.06
CA ARG A 14 13.23 -8.79 18.13
C ARG A 14 12.88 -8.14 16.79
N HIS A 15 13.47 -8.59 15.68
CA HIS A 15 13.45 -7.78 14.47
C HIS A 15 13.28 -8.58 13.20
N GLY A 16 12.42 -8.09 12.34
CA GLY A 16 12.41 -8.38 10.94
C GLY A 16 11.21 -9.16 10.41
N ASP A 17 11.16 -9.18 9.11
CA ASP A 17 10.16 -9.90 8.35
C ASP A 17 10.79 -11.07 7.60
N GLY A 18 10.05 -12.16 7.49
CA GLY A 18 10.40 -13.31 6.66
C GLY A 18 9.17 -14.12 6.35
N LEU A 19 8.78 -14.17 5.09
CA LEU A 19 7.56 -14.84 4.63
C LEU A 19 7.91 -15.82 3.52
N VAL A 20 7.24 -16.98 3.51
CA VAL A 20 7.37 -17.96 2.45
C VAL A 20 6.01 -18.24 1.83
N ILE A 21 5.90 -18.04 0.53
CA ILE A 21 4.75 -18.45 -0.26
C ILE A 21 5.22 -19.54 -1.20
N HIS A 22 4.66 -20.73 -1.05
CA HIS A 22 4.96 -21.87 -1.90
C HIS A 22 3.72 -22.29 -2.67
N SER A 23 3.89 -22.58 -3.94
CA SER A 23 2.83 -22.99 -4.84
C SER A 23 2.87 -24.48 -5.17
N ASP A 24 1.71 -25.06 -5.55
CA ASP A 24 1.65 -26.44 -6.04
C ASP A 24 2.38 -26.63 -7.37
N THR A 25 2.62 -25.54 -8.11
CA THR A 25 3.41 -25.58 -9.35
C THR A 25 4.92 -25.55 -9.10
N GLY A 26 5.35 -25.63 -7.83
CA GLY A 26 6.75 -25.77 -7.44
C GLY A 26 7.50 -24.44 -7.33
N HIS A 27 6.81 -23.30 -7.43
CA HIS A 27 7.44 -21.99 -7.21
C HIS A 27 7.47 -21.65 -5.73
N THR A 28 8.61 -21.12 -5.27
CA THR A 28 8.76 -20.63 -3.88
C THR A 28 9.21 -19.18 -3.91
N LEU A 29 8.40 -18.30 -3.33
CA LEU A 29 8.71 -16.90 -3.12
C LEU A 29 9.04 -16.68 -1.65
N VAL A 30 10.21 -16.13 -1.37
CA VAL A 30 10.62 -15.66 -0.04
C VAL A 30 10.57 -14.13 -0.06
N ILE A 31 9.81 -13.55 0.85
CA ILE A 31 9.70 -12.11 1.01
C ILE A 31 10.41 -11.74 2.30
N ASP A 32 11.46 -10.93 2.17
CA ASP A 32 12.38 -10.57 3.24
C ASP A 32 13.03 -11.81 3.91
N GLY A 33 13.98 -11.60 4.79
CA GLY A 33 14.79 -12.71 5.30
C GLY A 33 15.23 -12.58 6.76
N PHE A 34 14.63 -11.64 7.50
CA PHE A 34 15.05 -11.28 8.84
C PHE A 34 16.47 -10.64 8.90
N ASP A 35 17.02 -10.52 10.10
CA ASP A 35 18.28 -9.84 10.42
C ASP A 35 19.56 -10.66 10.21
N GLY A 36 19.44 -11.89 9.77
CA GLY A 36 20.57 -12.83 9.60
C GLY A 36 20.85 -13.72 10.81
N GLY A 37 20.11 -13.53 11.91
CA GLY A 37 20.25 -14.29 13.16
C GLY A 37 19.47 -15.60 13.20
N ALA A 38 18.95 -15.96 14.39
CA ALA A 38 18.23 -17.20 14.63
C ALA A 38 16.96 -17.37 13.77
N PRO A 39 16.14 -16.31 13.54
CA PRO A 39 14.99 -16.42 12.64
C PRO A 39 15.38 -16.77 11.20
N THR A 40 16.46 -16.18 10.68
CA THR A 40 17.01 -16.54 9.36
C THR A 40 17.47 -17.98 9.33
N THR A 41 18.14 -18.46 10.38
CA THR A 41 18.56 -19.87 10.50
C THR A 41 17.37 -20.79 10.46
N THR A 42 16.28 -20.44 11.15
CA THR A 42 15.01 -21.18 11.14
C THR A 42 14.39 -21.19 9.75
N LEU A 43 14.38 -20.04 9.05
CA LEU A 43 13.89 -19.93 7.68
C LEU A 43 14.69 -20.82 6.71
N VAL A 44 16.02 -20.76 6.77
CA VAL A 44 16.92 -21.60 5.95
C VAL A 44 16.67 -23.07 6.21
N LYS A 45 16.58 -23.47 7.49
CA LYS A 45 16.27 -24.85 7.87
C LYS A 45 14.92 -25.30 7.33
N TYR A 46 13.90 -24.46 7.43
CA TYR A 46 12.58 -24.73 6.88
C TYR A 46 12.62 -24.96 5.36
N LEU A 47 13.27 -24.06 4.62
CA LEU A 47 13.39 -24.19 3.17
C LEU A 47 14.13 -25.49 2.76
N LYS A 48 15.19 -25.86 3.48
CA LYS A 48 15.93 -27.10 3.26
C LYS A 48 15.12 -28.35 3.59
N GLN A 49 14.39 -28.36 4.70
CA GLN A 49 13.54 -29.48 5.12
C GLN A 49 12.43 -29.77 4.11
N HIS A 50 11.91 -28.75 3.43
CA HIS A 50 10.90 -28.91 2.38
C HIS A 50 11.51 -29.08 0.98
N ASN A 51 12.84 -29.15 0.90
CA ASN A 51 13.58 -29.28 -0.36
C ASN A 51 13.25 -28.15 -1.38
N TYR A 52 12.97 -26.94 -0.89
CA TYR A 52 12.72 -25.76 -1.73
C TYR A 52 14.06 -25.20 -2.20
N LYS A 53 14.58 -25.72 -3.31
CA LYS A 53 15.89 -25.34 -3.85
C LYS A 53 15.84 -24.12 -4.74
N ASP A 54 14.84 -24.04 -5.59
CA ASP A 54 14.65 -22.98 -6.57
C ASP A 54 13.82 -21.85 -5.96
N LEU A 55 14.47 -20.72 -5.67
CA LEU A 55 13.85 -19.63 -4.94
C LEU A 55 13.70 -18.38 -5.82
N HIS A 56 12.58 -17.71 -5.62
CA HIS A 56 12.36 -16.32 -5.98
C HIS A 56 12.46 -15.51 -4.68
N LEU A 57 13.27 -14.46 -4.66
CA LEU A 57 13.46 -13.61 -3.49
C LEU A 57 12.85 -12.24 -3.76
N LEU A 58 12.18 -11.66 -2.79
CA LEU A 58 11.67 -10.30 -2.83
C LEU A 58 12.16 -9.55 -1.60
N LEU A 59 12.81 -8.42 -1.82
CA LEU A 59 13.21 -7.50 -0.77
C LEU A 59 12.25 -6.31 -0.76
N SER A 60 11.52 -6.13 0.35
CA SER A 60 10.57 -5.02 0.50
C SER A 60 11.29 -3.67 0.55
N HIS A 61 12.35 -3.58 1.38
CA HIS A 61 13.23 -2.42 1.51
C HIS A 61 14.55 -2.83 2.19
N PRO A 62 15.64 -2.03 2.08
CA PRO A 62 16.98 -2.45 2.46
C PRO A 62 17.35 -2.22 3.92
N HIS A 63 16.43 -2.31 4.86
CA HIS A 63 16.76 -2.33 6.28
C HIS A 63 17.30 -3.70 6.70
N TYR A 64 18.20 -3.69 7.71
CA TYR A 64 18.99 -4.87 8.09
C TYR A 64 18.15 -6.09 8.45
N ASP A 65 17.01 -5.86 9.06
CA ASP A 65 16.05 -6.85 9.52
C ASP A 65 15.11 -7.38 8.41
N HIS A 66 15.37 -6.98 7.17
CA HIS A 66 14.72 -7.47 5.96
C HIS A 66 15.72 -8.10 4.97
N TYR A 67 16.88 -7.47 4.75
CA TYR A 67 17.80 -7.92 3.71
C TYR A 67 18.87 -8.90 4.18
N LYS A 68 19.32 -8.85 5.46
CA LYS A 68 20.50 -9.64 5.90
C LYS A 68 20.28 -11.13 5.72
N GLY A 69 19.11 -11.62 6.08
CA GLY A 69 18.80 -13.04 5.92
C GLY A 69 18.66 -13.47 4.46
N LEU A 70 18.21 -12.58 3.56
CA LEU A 70 18.28 -12.88 2.12
C LEU A 70 19.72 -13.05 1.64
N LYS A 71 20.67 -12.28 2.18
CA LYS A 71 22.10 -12.47 1.89
C LYS A 71 22.62 -13.82 2.39
N VAL A 72 22.15 -14.29 3.55
CA VAL A 72 22.50 -15.62 4.08
C VAL A 72 21.94 -16.70 3.14
N ILE A 73 20.68 -16.58 2.72
CA ILE A 73 20.07 -17.51 1.75
C ILE A 73 20.84 -17.53 0.43
N MET A 74 21.20 -16.36 -0.09
CA MET A 74 21.98 -16.24 -1.32
C MET A 74 23.41 -16.81 -1.18
N ALA A 75 24.01 -16.78 0.00
CA ALA A 75 25.35 -17.35 0.25
C ALA A 75 25.31 -18.88 0.29
N ASP A 76 24.20 -19.48 0.65
CA ASP A 76 24.07 -20.95 0.80
C ASP A 76 24.05 -21.63 -0.58
N SER A 77 24.92 -22.65 -0.74
CA SER A 77 25.05 -23.40 -2.00
C SER A 77 23.87 -24.32 -2.30
N PHE A 78 23.03 -24.61 -1.32
CA PHE A 78 21.84 -25.43 -1.49
C PHE A 78 20.80 -24.77 -2.40
N PHE A 79 20.76 -23.43 -2.42
CA PHE A 79 19.74 -22.67 -3.10
C PHE A 79 20.15 -22.15 -4.48
N ASN A 80 19.25 -22.27 -5.43
CA ASN A 80 19.32 -21.65 -6.75
C ASN A 80 18.38 -20.43 -6.76
N ILE A 81 18.92 -19.25 -6.89
CA ILE A 81 18.12 -18.03 -6.91
C ILE A 81 17.72 -17.73 -8.36
N LYS A 82 16.44 -17.85 -8.68
CA LYS A 82 15.91 -17.62 -10.03
C LYS A 82 15.64 -16.15 -10.34
N MET A 83 15.03 -15.47 -9.38
CA MET A 83 14.66 -14.05 -9.49
C MET A 83 14.99 -13.35 -8.17
N PHE A 84 15.42 -12.11 -8.28
CA PHE A 84 15.50 -11.19 -7.15
C PHE A 84 14.67 -9.96 -7.48
N PHE A 85 13.57 -9.80 -6.75
CA PHE A 85 12.67 -8.68 -6.87
C PHE A 85 13.03 -7.61 -5.83
N CYS A 86 13.18 -6.39 -6.28
CA CYS A 86 13.37 -5.22 -5.42
C CYS A 86 12.91 -3.96 -6.17
N TYR A 87 12.98 -2.81 -5.56
CA TYR A 87 12.83 -1.57 -6.31
C TYR A 87 14.18 -1.11 -6.90
N ASP A 88 14.12 -0.20 -7.87
CA ASP A 88 15.31 0.39 -8.48
C ASP A 88 16.05 1.25 -7.44
N PRO A 89 17.33 0.96 -7.12
CA PRO A 89 18.12 1.75 -6.19
C PRO A 89 18.18 3.24 -6.51
N ASP A 90 18.15 3.57 -7.80
CA ASP A 90 18.21 4.97 -8.25
C ASP A 90 17.05 5.82 -7.74
N THR A 91 15.94 5.17 -7.38
CA THR A 91 14.77 5.86 -6.82
C THR A 91 14.96 6.42 -5.42
N ILE A 92 16.00 6.01 -4.69
CA ILE A 92 16.34 6.56 -3.36
C ILE A 92 17.60 7.44 -3.37
N LYS A 93 18.25 7.64 -4.52
CA LYS A 93 19.46 8.46 -4.63
C LYS A 93 19.29 9.89 -4.15
N HIS A 94 18.12 10.49 -4.34
CA HIS A 94 17.86 11.88 -3.94
C HIS A 94 17.87 12.06 -2.40
N GLY A 95 17.73 10.98 -1.63
CA GLY A 95 17.85 10.98 -0.18
C GLY A 95 19.27 10.78 0.33
N ILE A 96 20.24 10.50 -0.55
CA ILE A 96 21.65 10.33 -0.14
C ILE A 96 22.16 11.65 0.44
N GLY A 97 22.74 11.58 1.62
CA GLY A 97 23.15 12.74 2.42
C GLY A 97 22.27 12.94 3.67
N SER A 98 21.08 12.37 3.68
CA SER A 98 20.23 12.37 4.88
C SER A 98 20.62 11.24 5.82
N SER A 99 20.73 11.55 7.11
CA SER A 99 21.06 10.57 8.14
C SER A 99 20.31 10.86 9.44
N ALA A 100 19.93 9.82 10.16
CA ALA A 100 19.34 9.92 11.49
C ALA A 100 19.62 8.66 12.31
N ASN A 101 19.89 8.80 13.59
CA ASN A 101 20.07 7.70 14.53
C ASN A 101 21.11 6.66 14.08
N GLY A 102 22.23 7.12 13.51
CA GLY A 102 23.31 6.25 13.04
C GLY A 102 23.04 5.49 11.74
N ARG A 103 21.98 5.84 11.02
CA ARG A 103 21.63 5.32 9.68
C ARG A 103 21.60 6.42 8.65
N SER A 104 21.94 6.07 7.43
CA SER A 104 21.89 6.98 6.30
C SER A 104 21.18 6.33 5.11
N VAL A 105 20.55 7.15 4.27
CA VAL A 105 19.99 6.67 2.99
C VAL A 105 21.09 6.11 2.09
N LYS A 106 22.33 6.58 2.27
CA LYS A 106 23.49 6.01 1.57
C LYS A 106 23.73 4.54 1.95
N ASP A 107 23.65 4.20 3.25
CA ASP A 107 23.82 2.81 3.70
C ASP A 107 22.73 1.92 3.11
N ASP A 108 21.49 2.39 3.09
CA ASP A 108 20.36 1.67 2.49
C ASP A 108 20.55 1.47 0.98
N TYR A 109 21.03 2.50 0.29
CA TYR A 109 21.41 2.41 -1.12
C TYR A 109 22.51 1.37 -1.36
N ASP A 110 23.56 1.41 -0.57
CA ASP A 110 24.71 0.49 -0.67
C ASP A 110 24.28 -0.96 -0.33
N ASN A 111 23.45 -1.13 0.70
CA ASN A 111 22.90 -2.43 1.10
C ASN A 111 22.05 -3.05 -0.02
N LEU A 112 21.16 -2.25 -0.65
CA LEU A 112 20.35 -2.72 -1.76
C LEU A 112 21.21 -3.15 -2.95
N ASN A 113 22.20 -2.34 -3.33
CA ASN A 113 23.13 -2.66 -4.41
C ASN A 113 23.99 -3.90 -4.09
N SER A 114 24.37 -4.08 -2.83
CA SER A 114 25.08 -5.28 -2.37
C SER A 114 24.22 -6.54 -2.52
N CYS A 115 22.93 -6.48 -2.18
CA CYS A 115 21.98 -7.58 -2.40
C CYS A 115 21.83 -7.91 -3.88
N ILE A 116 21.64 -6.89 -4.72
CA ILE A 116 21.52 -7.04 -6.18
C ILE A 116 22.77 -7.70 -6.76
N SER A 117 23.96 -7.24 -6.36
CA SER A 117 25.24 -7.78 -6.79
C SER A 117 25.38 -9.27 -6.42
N GLN A 118 25.04 -9.62 -5.18
CA GLN A 118 25.07 -11.00 -4.70
C GLN A 118 24.08 -11.89 -5.44
N ALA A 119 22.85 -11.41 -5.68
CA ALA A 119 21.85 -12.12 -6.46
C ALA A 119 22.32 -12.38 -7.91
N ARG A 120 22.90 -11.37 -8.57
CA ARG A 120 23.53 -11.54 -9.89
C ARG A 120 24.66 -12.56 -9.89
N GLY A 121 25.50 -12.53 -8.85
CA GLY A 121 26.57 -13.53 -8.66
C GLY A 121 26.04 -14.96 -8.51
N LYS A 122 24.82 -15.13 -8.05
CA LYS A 122 24.10 -16.42 -7.98
C LYS A 122 23.35 -16.78 -9.29
N GLY A 123 23.46 -15.95 -10.33
CA GLY A 123 22.77 -16.16 -11.61
C GLY A 123 21.30 -15.73 -11.61
N ALA A 124 20.83 -15.04 -10.58
CA ALA A 124 19.47 -14.57 -10.52
C ALA A 124 19.21 -13.44 -11.54
N LYS A 125 18.03 -13.46 -12.15
CA LYS A 125 17.51 -12.31 -12.89
C LYS A 125 17.01 -11.27 -11.89
N ILE A 126 17.30 -9.99 -12.14
CA ILE A 126 16.83 -8.87 -11.32
C ILE A 126 15.59 -8.29 -11.99
N ASP A 127 14.50 -8.11 -11.24
CA ASP A 127 13.30 -7.41 -11.71
C ASP A 127 13.02 -6.24 -10.75
N TYR A 128 13.14 -5.03 -11.28
CA TYR A 128 12.84 -3.81 -10.54
C TYR A 128 11.34 -3.56 -10.53
N LEU A 129 10.76 -3.66 -9.34
CA LEU A 129 9.33 -3.50 -9.13
C LEU A 129 8.96 -2.04 -8.94
N ALA A 130 7.95 -1.61 -9.68
CA ALA A 130 7.36 -0.29 -9.57
C ALA A 130 5.85 -0.40 -9.31
N LYS A 131 5.26 0.71 -8.89
CA LYS A 131 3.81 0.81 -8.67
C LYS A 131 3.02 0.37 -9.91
N GLY A 132 2.07 -0.53 -9.71
CA GLY A 132 1.24 -1.09 -10.78
C GLY A 132 1.79 -2.37 -11.41
N ARG A 133 3.04 -2.75 -11.13
CA ARG A 133 3.61 -4.00 -11.61
C ARG A 133 2.79 -5.19 -11.12
N GLN A 134 2.51 -6.12 -12.00
CA GLN A 134 1.96 -7.43 -11.68
C GLN A 134 3.02 -8.49 -11.96
N VAL A 135 3.22 -9.41 -11.02
CA VAL A 135 4.15 -10.52 -11.12
C VAL A 135 3.35 -11.83 -11.11
N ILE A 136 3.77 -12.76 -11.95
CA ILE A 136 3.19 -14.11 -12.06
C ILE A 136 4.33 -15.12 -12.00
N LEU A 137 4.30 -15.99 -11.00
CA LEU A 137 5.24 -17.10 -10.78
C LEU A 137 4.41 -18.39 -10.68
N GLY A 138 4.11 -19.00 -11.81
CA GLY A 138 3.15 -20.08 -11.85
C GLY A 138 1.77 -19.62 -11.38
N ASP A 139 1.29 -20.19 -10.29
CA ASP A 139 0.03 -19.82 -9.64
C ASP A 139 0.18 -18.74 -8.55
N ILE A 140 1.41 -18.38 -8.14
CA ILE A 140 1.65 -17.22 -7.29
C ILE A 140 1.51 -15.95 -8.13
N LYS A 141 0.52 -15.13 -7.81
CA LYS A 141 0.30 -13.85 -8.44
C LYS A 141 0.27 -12.75 -7.40
N PHE A 142 0.97 -11.65 -7.65
CA PHE A 142 0.88 -10.49 -6.80
C PHE A 142 0.96 -9.19 -7.58
N LYS A 143 0.40 -8.15 -7.00
CA LYS A 143 0.43 -6.77 -7.51
C LYS A 143 1.25 -5.92 -6.56
N VAL A 144 1.92 -4.92 -7.11
CA VAL A 144 2.83 -4.06 -6.37
C VAL A 144 2.27 -2.65 -6.26
N TRP A 145 2.31 -2.11 -5.05
CA TRP A 145 2.21 -0.69 -4.79
C TRP A 145 3.50 -0.22 -4.13
N ARG A 146 3.90 0.99 -4.46
CA ARG A 146 5.00 1.70 -3.82
C ARG A 146 4.69 3.19 -3.84
N LYS A 147 5.01 3.90 -2.78
CA LYS A 147 4.91 5.36 -2.76
C LYS A 147 5.84 5.93 -3.83
N GLN A 148 5.42 7.00 -4.48
CA GLN A 148 6.27 7.68 -5.47
C GLN A 148 7.46 8.32 -4.77
N PRO A 149 8.70 8.15 -5.26
CA PRO A 149 9.91 8.61 -4.58
C PRO A 149 9.91 10.09 -4.21
N GLU A 150 9.37 10.95 -5.08
CA GLU A 150 9.25 12.38 -4.86
C GLU A 150 8.23 12.74 -3.75
N LYS A 151 7.46 11.78 -3.28
CA LYS A 151 6.50 11.91 -2.18
C LYS A 151 6.96 11.25 -0.89
N PHE A 152 8.20 10.76 -0.84
CA PHE A 152 8.75 10.23 0.39
C PHE A 152 8.83 11.37 1.41
N THR A 153 8.28 11.12 2.58
CA THR A 153 8.22 12.08 3.68
C THR A 153 9.44 11.95 4.58
N HIS A 154 9.67 12.97 5.40
CA HIS A 154 10.64 12.98 6.48
C HIS A 154 12.13 13.12 6.12
N LEU A 155 12.47 13.59 4.92
CA LEU A 155 13.85 14.03 4.67
C LEU A 155 14.19 15.34 5.39
N ASP A 156 13.21 16.24 5.50
CA ASP A 156 13.41 17.57 6.06
C ASP A 156 13.61 17.57 7.59
N ASP A 157 13.12 16.53 8.28
CA ASP A 157 13.32 16.33 9.71
C ASP A 157 14.55 15.48 10.05
N GLY A 158 15.36 15.13 9.04
CA GLY A 158 16.54 14.31 9.20
C GLY A 158 16.25 12.82 9.44
N ASN A 159 15.02 12.38 9.26
CA ASN A 159 14.63 10.99 9.50
C ASN A 159 14.83 10.10 8.27
N ALA A 160 16.09 9.76 7.97
CA ALA A 160 16.46 8.84 6.89
C ALA A 160 15.76 7.47 7.00
N TYR A 161 15.42 7.06 8.20
CA TYR A 161 14.74 5.81 8.50
C TYR A 161 13.34 5.74 7.91
N ALA A 162 12.55 6.80 8.18
CA ALA A 162 11.18 6.88 7.66
C ALA A 162 11.15 7.00 6.15
N PHE A 163 12.15 7.64 5.56
CA PHE A 163 12.27 7.77 4.10
C PHE A 163 12.33 6.41 3.40
N THR A 164 13.20 5.50 3.86
CA THR A 164 13.36 4.19 3.24
C THR A 164 12.16 3.29 3.54
N ASN A 165 11.58 3.37 4.75
CA ASN A 165 10.34 2.68 5.10
C ASN A 165 9.18 3.11 4.19
N ASP A 166 9.00 4.41 3.96
CA ASP A 166 7.98 4.93 3.04
C ASP A 166 8.12 4.36 1.61
N GLY A 167 9.36 4.05 1.23
CA GLY A 167 9.69 3.44 -0.04
C GLY A 167 9.46 1.93 -0.15
N SER A 168 9.00 1.27 0.90
CA SER A 168 8.78 -0.19 0.90
C SER A 168 7.83 -0.64 -0.21
N LEU A 169 8.12 -1.81 -0.77
CA LEU A 169 7.22 -2.49 -1.69
C LEU A 169 6.04 -3.08 -0.90
N CYS A 170 4.84 -2.66 -1.25
CA CYS A 170 3.62 -3.28 -0.76
C CYS A 170 3.14 -4.29 -1.78
N CYS A 171 2.99 -5.55 -1.38
CA CYS A 171 2.61 -6.63 -2.26
C CYS A 171 1.25 -7.19 -1.86
N TYR A 172 0.33 -7.22 -2.81
CA TYR A 172 -1.01 -7.76 -2.64
C TYR A 172 -1.17 -9.05 -3.44
N PHE A 173 -1.56 -10.12 -2.75
CA PHE A 173 -1.79 -11.46 -3.28
C PHE A 173 -3.31 -11.69 -3.40
N PRO A 174 -3.89 -11.54 -4.59
CA PRO A 174 -5.35 -11.52 -4.75
C PRO A 174 -6.02 -12.85 -4.41
N GLU A 175 -5.34 -13.98 -4.68
CA GLU A 175 -5.85 -15.31 -4.38
C GLU A 175 -5.93 -15.58 -2.86
N LEU A 176 -5.05 -14.98 -2.07
CA LEU A 176 -5.02 -15.06 -0.61
C LEU A 176 -5.75 -13.90 0.07
N LYS A 177 -6.14 -12.85 -0.70
CA LYS A 177 -6.58 -11.56 -0.13
C LYS A 177 -5.61 -11.06 0.94
N PHE A 178 -4.32 -11.31 0.70
CA PHE A 178 -3.23 -11.01 1.60
C PHE A 178 -2.46 -9.77 1.14
N LEU A 179 -2.24 -8.86 2.08
CA LEU A 179 -1.43 -7.67 1.90
C LEU A 179 -0.23 -7.70 2.84
N THR A 180 0.97 -7.58 2.28
CA THR A 180 2.19 -7.23 3.03
C THR A 180 2.68 -5.87 2.57
N THR A 181 3.15 -5.05 3.50
CA THR A 181 3.56 -3.67 3.25
C THR A 181 5.03 -3.41 3.56
N GLY A 182 5.79 -4.45 3.97
CA GLY A 182 7.08 -4.21 4.59
C GLY A 182 6.91 -3.26 5.78
N ASP A 183 7.73 -2.24 5.87
CA ASP A 183 7.67 -1.23 6.94
C ASP A 183 6.98 0.08 6.54
N GLY A 184 6.51 0.16 5.33
CA GLY A 184 5.70 1.28 4.84
C GLY A 184 4.26 0.88 4.56
N PRO A 185 3.45 1.80 4.07
CA PRO A 185 3.50 3.24 4.31
C PRO A 185 2.80 3.62 5.62
N THR A 186 2.98 4.86 6.06
CA THR A 186 2.23 5.40 7.20
C THR A 186 0.72 5.48 6.96
N GLU A 187 0.27 5.43 5.68
CA GLU A 187 -1.13 5.51 5.27
C GLU A 187 -1.58 4.29 4.47
N LEU A 188 -2.12 3.29 5.17
CA LEU A 188 -2.63 2.05 4.58
C LEU A 188 -3.79 2.28 3.59
N LYS A 189 -4.54 3.37 3.78
CA LYS A 189 -5.67 3.73 2.93
C LYS A 189 -5.29 3.84 1.44
N GLU A 190 -4.19 4.50 1.14
CA GLU A 190 -3.74 4.67 -0.26
C GLU A 190 -3.44 3.33 -0.92
N VAL A 191 -2.83 2.40 -0.16
CA VAL A 191 -2.47 1.06 -0.64
C VAL A 191 -3.72 0.25 -0.93
N ILE A 192 -4.66 0.22 0.01
CA ILE A 192 -5.93 -0.52 -0.13
C ILE A 192 -6.75 0.03 -1.30
N LEU A 193 -6.87 1.35 -1.40
CA LEU A 193 -7.59 1.99 -2.50
C LEU A 193 -6.97 1.67 -3.86
N PHE A 194 -5.65 1.63 -3.93
CA PHE A 194 -4.95 1.30 -5.17
C PHE A 194 -5.26 -0.11 -5.65
N PHE A 195 -5.18 -1.11 -4.76
CA PHE A 195 -5.51 -2.48 -5.13
C PHE A 195 -6.99 -2.65 -5.42
N GLY A 196 -7.84 -1.91 -4.74
CA GLY A 196 -9.27 -1.87 -4.96
C GLY A 196 -9.94 -3.23 -4.79
N ASP A 197 -9.46 -4.01 -3.82
CA ASP A 197 -9.93 -5.35 -3.50
C ASP A 197 -10.05 -5.52 -1.98
N ARG A 198 -10.63 -6.63 -1.53
CA ARG A 198 -10.67 -6.99 -0.12
C ARG A 198 -9.28 -7.40 0.37
N VAL A 199 -8.99 -7.06 1.61
CA VAL A 199 -7.79 -7.51 2.31
C VAL A 199 -8.25 -8.29 3.54
N TYR A 200 -8.25 -9.61 3.47
CA TYR A 200 -8.67 -10.45 4.59
C TYR A 200 -7.52 -10.74 5.54
N VAL A 201 -6.31 -10.76 5.02
CA VAL A 201 -5.08 -11.01 5.76
C VAL A 201 -4.14 -9.82 5.61
N LEU A 202 -3.61 -9.32 6.72
CA LEU A 202 -2.67 -8.20 6.74
C LEU A 202 -1.42 -8.58 7.53
N LYS A 203 -0.23 -8.42 6.93
CA LYS A 203 0.99 -8.26 7.70
C LYS A 203 1.01 -6.83 8.21
N VAL A 204 1.09 -6.66 9.52
CA VAL A 204 1.00 -5.35 10.15
C VAL A 204 2.17 -4.46 9.69
N PRO A 205 1.92 -3.22 9.22
CA PRO A 205 2.99 -2.34 8.76
C PRO A 205 4.02 -2.07 9.84
N HIS A 206 5.31 -2.14 9.48
CA HIS A 206 6.45 -1.78 10.32
C HIS A 206 6.37 -2.42 11.73
N HIS A 207 6.18 -3.73 11.78
CA HIS A 207 6.08 -4.50 13.03
C HIS A 207 5.10 -3.89 14.05
N GLY A 208 4.04 -3.22 13.57
CA GLY A 208 3.05 -2.50 14.39
C GLY A 208 3.36 -1.02 14.64
N ASN A 209 4.58 -0.55 14.37
CA ASN A 209 4.96 0.85 14.60
C ASN A 209 4.18 1.83 13.71
N SER A 210 3.91 1.46 12.47
CA SER A 210 3.14 2.29 11.51
C SER A 210 1.64 1.98 11.47
N CYS A 211 1.14 1.10 12.35
CA CYS A 211 -0.27 0.78 12.40
C CYS A 211 -1.04 1.78 13.28
N SER A 212 -1.36 2.93 12.74
CA SER A 212 -2.20 3.95 13.39
C SER A 212 -3.65 3.46 13.58
N MET A 213 -4.43 4.19 14.39
CA MET A 213 -5.88 3.93 14.51
C MET A 213 -6.60 4.09 13.15
N SER A 214 -6.16 5.03 12.32
CA SER A 214 -6.65 5.19 10.95
C SER A 214 -6.38 3.94 10.13
N ASN A 215 -5.14 3.43 10.15
CA ASN A 215 -4.76 2.21 9.45
C ASN A 215 -5.55 0.98 9.92
N ALA A 216 -5.79 0.84 11.22
CA ALA A 216 -6.60 -0.25 11.76
C ALA A 216 -8.06 -0.19 11.27
N LYS A 217 -8.66 1.00 11.22
CA LYS A 217 -10.00 1.22 10.65
C LYS A 217 -10.05 0.90 9.17
N GLU A 218 -9.05 1.35 8.40
CA GLU A 218 -9.00 1.06 6.96
C GLU A 218 -8.81 -0.43 6.69
N ALA A 219 -7.98 -1.13 7.46
CA ALA A 219 -7.86 -2.59 7.37
C ALA A 219 -9.22 -3.27 7.63
N LYS A 220 -9.94 -2.85 8.68
CA LYS A 220 -11.28 -3.37 8.98
C LYS A 220 -12.28 -3.10 7.84
N ASN A 221 -12.29 -1.88 7.30
CA ASN A 221 -13.15 -1.49 6.19
C ASN A 221 -12.86 -2.30 4.93
N ALA A 222 -11.61 -2.68 4.70
CA ALA A 222 -11.19 -3.56 3.61
C ALA A 222 -11.64 -5.03 3.82
N GLY A 223 -12.16 -5.35 5.00
CA GLY A 223 -12.62 -6.69 5.35
C GLY A 223 -11.59 -7.54 6.09
N CYS A 224 -10.54 -6.94 6.64
CA CYS A 224 -9.51 -7.66 7.37
C CYS A 224 -10.12 -8.43 8.54
N VAL A 225 -9.89 -9.72 8.56
CA VAL A 225 -10.34 -10.64 9.63
C VAL A 225 -9.19 -11.09 10.50
N ILE A 226 -7.96 -11.12 9.94
CA ILE A 226 -6.76 -11.52 10.65
C ILE A 226 -5.57 -10.68 10.22
N ALA A 227 -4.75 -10.31 11.19
CA ALA A 227 -3.47 -9.67 10.97
C ALA A 227 -2.39 -10.41 11.77
N PHE A 228 -1.14 -10.28 11.38
CA PHE A 228 -0.02 -10.82 12.14
C PHE A 228 1.13 -9.82 12.22
N GLU A 229 1.83 -9.87 13.33
CA GLU A 229 3.03 -9.09 13.61
C GLU A 229 4.25 -9.99 13.68
N THR A 230 5.37 -9.48 13.22
CA THR A 230 6.63 -10.22 13.14
C THR A 230 7.59 -9.87 14.28
N ASN A 231 7.24 -8.94 15.14
CA ASN A 231 8.07 -8.53 16.27
C ASN A 231 7.54 -9.05 17.61
N ILE A 232 8.38 -9.83 18.30
CA ILE A 232 8.08 -10.44 19.61
C ILE A 232 8.17 -9.43 20.77
N GLU A 233 8.82 -8.29 20.61
CA GLU A 233 8.89 -7.28 21.68
C GLU A 233 7.51 -6.74 22.06
N SER A 234 6.55 -6.80 21.18
CA SER A 234 5.15 -6.57 21.53
C SER A 234 4.59 -7.79 22.27
N LYS A 235 4.83 -7.88 23.56
CA LYS A 235 4.31 -8.96 24.43
C LYS A 235 2.79 -9.00 24.52
N GLY A 236 2.06 -8.79 23.42
CA GLY A 236 0.61 -8.83 23.36
C GLY A 236 -0.09 -7.57 23.85
N PRO A 237 -1.44 -7.56 23.82
CA PRO A 237 -2.25 -6.44 24.28
C PRO A 237 -1.95 -6.16 25.76
N GLY A 238 -1.45 -4.97 26.06
CA GLY A 238 -1.16 -4.54 27.42
C GLY A 238 0.30 -4.21 27.72
N THR A 239 1.22 -4.43 26.80
CA THR A 239 2.61 -4.01 26.96
C THR A 239 2.86 -2.59 26.42
N THR A 240 3.86 -1.91 26.97
CA THR A 240 4.14 -0.49 26.71
C THR A 240 5.02 -0.22 25.47
N GLY A 241 5.26 -1.20 24.60
CA GLY A 241 6.06 -1.04 23.39
C GLY A 241 5.28 -0.46 22.20
N PHE A 242 5.96 0.16 21.25
CA PHE A 242 5.34 0.72 20.04
C PHE A 242 4.55 -0.32 19.23
N THR A 243 5.05 -1.54 19.15
CA THR A 243 4.43 -2.66 18.42
C THR A 243 3.12 -3.12 19.07
N ALA A 244 3.01 -3.07 20.40
CA ALA A 244 1.77 -3.37 21.12
C ALA A 244 0.62 -2.44 20.71
N TYR A 245 0.91 -1.21 20.27
CA TYR A 245 -0.14 -0.28 19.86
C TYR A 245 -0.80 -0.71 18.55
N GLY A 246 -0.04 -1.24 17.58
CA GLY A 246 -0.59 -1.74 16.31
C GLY A 246 -1.55 -2.90 16.53
N ALA A 247 -1.11 -3.91 17.28
CA ALA A 247 -1.93 -5.05 17.65
C ALA A 247 -3.21 -4.63 18.38
N ARG A 248 -3.09 -3.76 19.39
CA ARG A 248 -4.23 -3.27 20.18
C ARG A 248 -5.25 -2.56 19.31
N ARG A 249 -4.82 -1.66 18.44
CA ARG A 249 -5.70 -0.90 17.54
C ARG A 249 -6.49 -1.81 16.61
N LEU A 250 -5.84 -2.85 16.06
CA LEU A 250 -6.50 -3.84 15.22
C LEU A 250 -7.49 -4.69 16.04
N LEU A 251 -7.13 -5.12 17.24
CA LEU A 251 -8.03 -5.85 18.15
C LEU A 251 -9.27 -5.01 18.50
N GLU A 252 -9.10 -3.72 18.77
CA GLU A 252 -10.20 -2.77 19.02
C GLU A 252 -11.17 -2.65 17.84
N GLN A 253 -10.69 -2.90 16.62
CA GLN A 253 -11.52 -2.98 15.41
C GLN A 253 -12.10 -4.40 15.17
N GLY A 254 -11.89 -5.34 16.08
CA GLY A 254 -12.37 -6.73 15.94
C GLY A 254 -11.58 -7.55 14.91
N VAL A 255 -10.37 -7.15 14.60
CA VAL A 255 -9.44 -7.95 13.76
C VAL A 255 -8.68 -8.91 14.68
N LYS A 256 -8.62 -10.19 14.31
CA LYS A 256 -7.78 -11.17 15.05
C LYS A 256 -6.32 -10.85 14.78
N VAL A 257 -5.54 -10.63 15.82
CA VAL A 257 -4.08 -10.43 15.67
C VAL A 257 -3.36 -11.66 16.22
N LEU A 258 -2.43 -12.18 15.41
CA LEU A 258 -1.51 -13.24 15.79
C LEU A 258 -0.10 -12.65 15.93
N MET A 259 0.55 -13.02 17.01
CA MET A 259 1.98 -12.76 17.18
C MET A 259 2.76 -13.89 16.50
N GLN A 260 3.91 -13.57 15.94
CA GLN A 260 4.76 -14.57 15.28
C GLN A 260 5.62 -15.33 16.31
N ASP A 261 4.97 -15.91 17.31
CA ASP A 261 5.57 -16.78 18.33
C ASP A 261 5.58 -18.26 17.91
N ALA A 262 4.91 -18.58 16.82
CA ALA A 262 4.91 -19.87 16.16
C ALA A 262 4.61 -19.68 14.67
N ASP A 263 4.92 -20.68 13.85
CA ASP A 263 4.60 -20.64 12.42
C ASP A 263 3.11 -20.39 12.20
N ILE A 264 2.80 -19.40 11.37
CA ILE A 264 1.43 -19.11 10.94
C ILE A 264 1.25 -19.67 9.54
N ILE A 265 0.29 -20.56 9.38
CA ILE A 265 -0.02 -21.21 8.10
C ILE A 265 -1.40 -20.73 7.66
N LEU A 266 -1.47 -20.17 6.47
CA LEU A 266 -2.69 -19.70 5.84
C LEU A 266 -3.05 -20.57 4.66
N THR A 267 -4.32 -20.95 4.58
CA THR A 267 -4.88 -21.62 3.40
C THR A 267 -6.24 -21.01 3.08
N ALA A 268 -6.50 -20.77 1.81
CA ALA A 268 -7.77 -20.24 1.34
C ALA A 268 -8.39 -21.21 0.34
N ALA A 269 -9.57 -21.70 0.65
CA ALA A 269 -10.32 -22.62 -0.21
C ALA A 269 -11.82 -22.59 0.10
N GLY A 270 -12.66 -22.72 -0.93
CA GLY A 270 -14.09 -22.93 -0.77
C GLY A 270 -14.82 -21.84 0.04
N GLY A 271 -14.46 -20.58 -0.15
CA GLY A 271 -15.08 -19.47 0.59
C GLY A 271 -14.61 -19.36 2.05
N LYS A 272 -13.55 -20.06 2.43
CA LYS A 272 -13.02 -20.06 3.79
C LYS A 272 -11.53 -19.74 3.80
N LEU A 273 -11.12 -18.92 4.76
CA LEU A 273 -9.74 -18.72 5.17
C LEU A 273 -9.48 -19.53 6.42
N THR A 274 -8.58 -20.50 6.32
CA THR A 274 -8.12 -21.29 7.47
C THR A 274 -6.75 -20.80 7.89
N VAL A 275 -6.59 -20.52 9.17
CA VAL A 275 -5.35 -20.05 9.78
C VAL A 275 -4.96 -21.00 10.90
N ARG A 276 -3.73 -21.48 10.90
CA ARG A 276 -3.18 -22.37 11.92
C ARG A 276 -1.94 -21.78 12.55
N GLN A 277 -1.86 -21.86 13.87
CA GLN A 277 -0.68 -21.46 14.65
C GLN A 277 -0.64 -22.22 15.97
N GLY A 278 0.51 -22.83 16.31
CA GLY A 278 0.73 -23.45 17.63
C GLY A 278 -0.34 -24.48 18.02
N GLY A 279 -0.81 -25.32 17.08
CA GLY A 279 -1.88 -26.29 17.30
C GLY A 279 -3.30 -25.72 17.33
N LYS A 280 -3.46 -24.40 17.25
CA LYS A 280 -4.77 -23.72 17.15
C LYS A 280 -5.16 -23.53 15.69
N THR A 281 -6.46 -23.58 15.42
CA THR A 281 -7.02 -23.36 14.09
C THR A 281 -8.16 -22.35 14.20
N TRP A 282 -8.15 -21.36 13.31
CA TRP A 282 -9.24 -20.42 13.10
C TRP A 282 -9.75 -20.56 11.69
N VAL A 283 -11.05 -20.49 11.51
CA VAL A 283 -11.71 -20.54 10.21
C VAL A 283 -12.59 -19.30 10.10
N PHE A 284 -12.38 -18.54 9.03
CA PHE A 284 -13.17 -17.37 8.72
C PHE A 284 -13.96 -17.63 7.46
N ASP A 285 -15.27 -17.36 7.51
CA ASP A 285 -16.09 -17.33 6.31
C ASP A 285 -15.80 -16.01 5.59
N VAL A 286 -15.14 -16.12 4.46
CA VAL A 286 -14.75 -14.99 3.62
C VAL A 286 -15.15 -15.32 2.19
N PRO A 287 -15.77 -14.40 1.46
CA PRO A 287 -16.23 -14.67 0.10
C PRO A 287 -15.04 -14.76 -0.86
N TYR A 288 -14.35 -15.90 -0.82
CA TYR A 288 -13.35 -16.29 -1.81
C TYR A 288 -14.09 -16.83 -3.05
N ASP A 289 -14.55 -15.93 -3.88
CA ASP A 289 -15.23 -16.26 -5.13
C ASP A 289 -14.27 -16.36 -6.33
N GLY A 290 -12.97 -16.18 -6.07
CA GLY A 290 -11.93 -16.13 -7.09
C GLY A 290 -12.06 -14.93 -8.04
N LYS A 291 -13.04 -14.08 -7.79
CA LYS A 291 -13.24 -12.84 -8.54
C LYS A 291 -12.67 -11.67 -7.73
N PRO A 292 -12.00 -10.73 -8.37
CA PRO A 292 -11.67 -9.46 -7.72
C PRO A 292 -12.93 -8.83 -7.15
N ALA A 293 -12.84 -8.17 -6.00
CA ALA A 293 -13.98 -7.44 -5.47
C ALA A 293 -14.54 -6.53 -6.57
N GLN A 294 -15.84 -6.66 -6.83
CA GLN A 294 -16.54 -5.84 -7.83
C GLN A 294 -16.67 -4.42 -7.28
N LEU A 295 -15.61 -3.63 -7.41
CA LEU A 295 -15.57 -2.26 -6.91
C LEU A 295 -15.68 -1.25 -8.03
N TYR A 296 -16.50 -0.25 -7.78
CA TYR A 296 -16.57 0.96 -8.60
C TYR A 296 -15.35 1.84 -8.29
N ARG A 297 -14.54 2.12 -9.29
CA ARG A 297 -13.32 2.94 -9.15
C ARG A 297 -13.55 4.34 -9.67
N VAL A 298 -13.14 5.33 -8.91
CA VAL A 298 -13.23 6.74 -9.31
C VAL A 298 -11.87 7.19 -9.83
N ARG A 299 -11.78 7.42 -11.13
CA ARG A 299 -10.54 7.77 -11.87
C ARG A 299 -10.82 8.80 -12.95
N LYS A 300 -9.80 9.45 -13.47
CA LYS A 300 -9.92 10.31 -14.66
C LYS A 300 -10.27 9.48 -15.91
N THR A 301 -9.56 8.37 -16.11
CA THR A 301 -9.87 7.33 -17.11
C THR A 301 -9.58 5.96 -16.50
N TRP A 302 -10.14 4.90 -17.09
CA TRP A 302 -9.88 3.53 -16.61
C TRP A 302 -8.39 3.19 -16.59
N LYS A 303 -7.67 3.58 -17.65
CA LYS A 303 -6.25 3.29 -17.82
C LYS A 303 -5.34 4.11 -16.89
N ASN A 304 -5.79 5.27 -16.45
CA ASN A 304 -5.01 6.14 -15.55
C ASN A 304 -5.20 5.71 -14.09
N VAL A 305 -4.48 4.66 -13.70
CA VAL A 305 -4.54 4.04 -12.36
C VAL A 305 -4.09 5.02 -11.28
N ASP A 306 -3.11 5.86 -11.58
CA ASP A 306 -2.55 6.84 -10.63
C ASP A 306 -3.54 7.97 -10.31
N SER A 307 -4.55 8.18 -11.14
CA SER A 307 -5.60 9.14 -10.87
C SER A 307 -6.70 8.62 -9.94
N GLN A 308 -6.59 7.38 -9.43
CA GLN A 308 -7.65 6.81 -8.60
C GLN A 308 -7.76 7.52 -7.25
N ILE A 309 -8.94 8.06 -6.96
CA ILE A 309 -9.25 8.73 -5.69
C ILE A 309 -10.12 7.90 -4.76
N GLY A 310 -10.68 6.78 -5.25
CA GLY A 310 -11.47 5.88 -4.44
C GLY A 310 -11.87 4.59 -5.16
N ALA A 311 -12.25 3.59 -4.35
CA ALA A 311 -12.85 2.35 -4.80
C ALA A 311 -13.98 1.97 -3.82
N TYR A 312 -15.16 1.71 -4.33
CA TYR A 312 -16.40 1.61 -3.55
C TYR A 312 -17.17 0.35 -3.94
N SER A 313 -17.68 -0.38 -2.95
CA SER A 313 -18.60 -1.50 -3.19
C SER A 313 -20.03 -1.04 -3.56
N ILE A 314 -20.37 0.20 -3.26
CA ILE A 314 -21.68 0.81 -3.50
C ILE A 314 -21.53 1.91 -4.55
N LEU A 315 -22.27 1.79 -5.66
CA LEU A 315 -22.24 2.77 -6.77
C LEU A 315 -22.60 4.19 -6.32
N ALA A 316 -23.53 4.35 -5.39
CA ALA A 316 -23.92 5.67 -4.88
C ALA A 316 -22.75 6.40 -4.23
N ASN A 317 -21.95 5.71 -3.40
CA ASN A 317 -20.77 6.29 -2.75
C ASN A 317 -19.68 6.66 -3.77
N ALA A 318 -19.52 5.85 -4.82
CA ALA A 318 -18.60 6.14 -5.91
C ALA A 318 -19.03 7.38 -6.69
N LYS A 319 -20.34 7.53 -6.97
CA LYS A 319 -20.91 8.71 -7.62
C LYS A 319 -20.67 9.97 -6.80
N GLU A 320 -20.97 9.93 -5.50
CA GLU A 320 -20.73 11.05 -4.59
C GLU A 320 -19.25 11.50 -4.58
N ALA A 321 -18.33 10.54 -4.57
CA ALA A 321 -16.90 10.85 -4.64
C ALA A 321 -16.51 11.46 -5.99
N ALA A 322 -17.08 10.98 -7.10
CA ALA A 322 -16.84 11.55 -8.43
C ALA A 322 -17.42 12.96 -8.53
N ASP A 323 -18.61 13.20 -7.99
CA ASP A 323 -19.24 14.53 -7.97
C ASP A 323 -18.39 15.56 -7.21
N LYS A 324 -17.87 15.16 -6.06
CA LYS A 324 -16.92 15.99 -5.28
C LYS A 324 -15.62 16.28 -6.03
N ALA A 325 -15.16 15.34 -6.83
CA ALA A 325 -13.92 15.48 -7.61
C ALA A 325 -14.10 16.24 -8.93
N GLY A 326 -15.35 16.34 -9.41
CA GLY A 326 -15.73 17.05 -10.63
C GLY A 326 -15.65 16.19 -11.89
N SER A 327 -16.10 16.77 -13.01
CA SER A 327 -16.30 16.08 -14.29
C SER A 327 -15.07 15.44 -14.94
N ALA A 328 -13.87 15.79 -14.47
CA ALA A 328 -12.64 15.13 -14.90
C ALA A 328 -12.57 13.66 -14.43
N TYR A 329 -13.36 13.28 -13.42
CA TYR A 329 -13.39 11.95 -12.83
C TYR A 329 -14.63 11.19 -13.24
N GLY A 330 -14.48 9.93 -13.65
CA GLY A 330 -15.56 8.99 -13.89
C GLY A 330 -15.54 7.86 -12.87
N VAL A 331 -16.69 7.25 -12.70
CA VAL A 331 -16.86 5.99 -11.97
C VAL A 331 -16.80 4.86 -12.98
N PHE A 332 -15.89 3.94 -12.78
CA PHE A 332 -15.72 2.75 -13.63
C PHE A 332 -16.06 1.49 -12.83
N ASP A 333 -16.77 0.57 -13.45
CA ASP A 333 -17.01 -0.75 -12.88
C ASP A 333 -15.72 -1.61 -12.91
N TRP A 334 -15.81 -2.82 -12.39
CA TRP A 334 -14.69 -3.77 -12.31
C TRP A 334 -14.20 -4.28 -13.66
N ASN A 335 -14.97 -4.11 -14.73
CA ASN A 335 -14.59 -4.45 -16.11
C ASN A 335 -14.02 -3.23 -16.86
N GLY A 336 -13.98 -2.08 -16.21
CA GLY A 336 -13.51 -0.84 -16.82
C GLY A 336 -14.56 -0.08 -17.63
N LYS A 337 -15.81 -0.53 -17.60
CA LYS A 337 -16.92 0.21 -18.20
C LYS A 337 -17.24 1.43 -17.35
N GLU A 338 -17.36 2.59 -17.97
CA GLU A 338 -17.77 3.79 -17.27
C GLU A 338 -19.24 3.67 -16.85
N ALA A 339 -19.49 3.63 -15.55
CA ALA A 339 -20.81 3.50 -14.94
C ALA A 339 -21.44 4.86 -14.63
N TYR A 340 -20.60 5.89 -14.47
CA TYR A 340 -21.06 7.25 -14.18
C TYR A 340 -19.91 8.24 -14.41
N ARG A 341 -20.26 9.43 -14.86
CA ARG A 341 -19.40 10.60 -14.85
C ARG A 341 -20.24 11.81 -14.43
N PRO A 342 -19.77 12.65 -13.51
CA PRO A 342 -20.45 13.90 -13.19
C PRO A 342 -20.65 14.70 -14.48
N ALA A 343 -21.86 15.20 -14.70
CA ALA A 343 -22.10 16.13 -15.78
C ALA A 343 -21.18 17.32 -15.59
N GLY A 344 -20.35 17.61 -16.59
CA GLY A 344 -19.57 18.84 -16.61
C GLY A 344 -20.60 19.98 -16.46
N GLN A 345 -20.37 20.90 -15.53
CA GLN A 345 -21.17 22.09 -15.55
C GLN A 345 -20.96 22.72 -16.92
N ASN A 346 -22.03 22.80 -17.72
CA ASN A 346 -21.97 23.41 -19.02
C ASN A 346 -21.50 24.86 -18.85
N VAL A 347 -20.22 25.08 -19.05
CA VAL A 347 -19.64 26.41 -19.12
C VAL A 347 -19.43 26.77 -20.60
N PRO A 348 -19.57 28.02 -20.98
CA PRO A 348 -19.87 29.17 -20.13
C PRO A 348 -21.36 29.28 -19.76
N TYR A 349 -21.66 29.77 -18.54
CA TYR A 349 -23.00 30.13 -18.15
C TYR A 349 -22.98 31.45 -17.35
N LEU A 350 -24.15 32.07 -17.19
CA LEU A 350 -24.29 33.32 -16.47
C LEU A 350 -24.68 33.09 -15.01
N VAL A 351 -24.12 33.91 -14.13
CA VAL A 351 -24.52 33.99 -12.73
C VAL A 351 -24.89 35.42 -12.37
N ARG A 352 -25.91 35.58 -11.55
CA ARG A 352 -26.28 36.85 -10.93
C ARG A 352 -25.64 36.93 -9.55
N VAL A 353 -24.89 37.97 -9.31
CA VAL A 353 -24.33 38.35 -8.03
C VAL A 353 -25.21 39.46 -7.46
N THR A 354 -25.83 39.24 -6.29
CA THR A 354 -26.77 40.20 -5.68
C THR A 354 -26.13 41.12 -4.66
N LYS A 355 -24.92 40.77 -4.17
CA LYS A 355 -24.13 41.53 -3.22
C LYS A 355 -22.65 41.43 -3.56
N THR A 356 -21.85 42.40 -3.13
CA THR A 356 -20.40 42.37 -3.36
C THR A 356 -19.76 41.08 -2.82
N LEU A 357 -19.03 40.35 -3.68
CA LEU A 357 -18.31 39.14 -3.34
C LEU A 357 -16.81 39.30 -3.57
N GLU A 358 -16.03 38.60 -2.77
CA GLU A 358 -14.57 38.56 -2.92
C GLU A 358 -14.17 37.68 -4.11
N ILE A 359 -13.24 38.17 -4.90
CA ILE A 359 -12.59 37.38 -5.94
C ILE A 359 -11.27 36.83 -5.37
N ARG A 360 -10.98 35.57 -5.66
CA ARG A 360 -9.75 34.88 -5.26
C ARG A 360 -8.87 34.57 -6.47
N LYS A 361 -7.56 34.46 -6.24
CA LYS A 361 -6.58 34.06 -7.28
C LYS A 361 -6.68 32.59 -7.69
N GLY A 362 -7.46 31.78 -6.96
CA GLY A 362 -7.71 30.37 -7.23
C GLY A 362 -9.01 29.84 -6.61
N PRO A 363 -9.40 28.60 -6.90
CA PRO A 363 -10.70 28.03 -6.54
C PRO A 363 -10.75 27.53 -5.10
N GLY A 364 -10.70 28.44 -4.12
CA GLY A 364 -10.80 28.09 -2.71
C GLY A 364 -10.41 29.24 -1.77
N MET A 365 -10.77 29.08 -0.50
CA MET A 365 -10.48 30.06 0.55
C MET A 365 -8.99 30.22 0.88
N ALA A 366 -8.19 29.19 0.63
CA ALA A 366 -6.74 29.21 0.83
C ALA A 366 -5.98 30.12 -0.16
N TYR A 367 -6.59 30.43 -1.31
CA TYR A 367 -5.97 31.32 -2.29
C TYR A 367 -6.11 32.78 -1.88
N GLY A 368 -5.07 33.56 -2.15
CA GLY A 368 -5.06 35.01 -1.89
C GLY A 368 -6.22 35.72 -2.60
N ARG A 369 -6.61 36.89 -2.04
CA ARG A 369 -7.62 37.75 -2.67
C ARG A 369 -7.05 38.38 -3.95
N ALA A 370 -7.90 38.57 -4.94
CA ALA A 370 -7.59 39.39 -6.09
C ALA A 370 -7.76 40.88 -5.74
N ASP A 371 -7.17 41.74 -6.55
CA ASP A 371 -7.15 43.19 -6.30
C ASP A 371 -8.54 43.84 -6.52
N ARG A 372 -9.49 43.09 -7.07
CA ARG A 372 -10.85 43.56 -7.37
C ARG A 372 -11.87 42.68 -6.67
N LYS A 373 -13.03 43.29 -6.37
CA LYS A 373 -14.22 42.63 -5.87
C LYS A 373 -15.25 42.46 -6.99
N CYS A 374 -16.09 41.46 -6.88
CA CYS A 374 -17.23 41.26 -7.75
C CYS A 374 -18.42 42.04 -7.19
N LEU A 375 -18.83 43.10 -7.86
CA LEU A 375 -19.99 43.92 -7.46
C LEU A 375 -21.31 43.17 -7.87
N ALA A 376 -22.47 43.71 -7.44
CA ALA A 376 -23.75 43.19 -7.91
C ALA A 376 -23.84 43.36 -9.44
N GLY A 377 -24.28 42.29 -10.12
CA GLY A 377 -24.31 42.22 -11.59
C GLY A 377 -24.37 40.80 -12.13
N ILE A 378 -24.35 40.67 -13.46
CA ILE A 378 -24.31 39.41 -14.16
C ILE A 378 -22.91 39.11 -14.70
N TYR A 379 -22.42 37.89 -14.43
CA TYR A 379 -21.07 37.50 -14.78
C TYR A 379 -21.06 36.12 -15.50
N THR A 380 -20.16 35.98 -16.43
CA THR A 380 -19.98 34.72 -17.16
C THR A 380 -18.94 33.85 -16.44
N ILE A 381 -19.32 32.63 -16.09
CA ILE A 381 -18.45 31.59 -15.55
C ILE A 381 -17.96 30.71 -16.69
N VAL A 382 -16.66 30.58 -16.80
CA VAL A 382 -15.99 29.78 -17.86
C VAL A 382 -15.30 28.52 -17.36
N GLU A 383 -15.23 28.36 -16.03
CA GLU A 383 -14.71 27.15 -15.38
C GLU A 383 -15.30 27.03 -13.98
N VAL A 384 -15.58 25.84 -13.52
CA VAL A 384 -16.04 25.60 -12.15
C VAL A 384 -15.15 24.54 -11.49
N LYS A 385 -14.72 24.84 -10.27
CA LYS A 385 -13.90 23.94 -9.45
C LYS A 385 -14.17 24.19 -7.96
N ASN A 386 -14.42 23.11 -7.20
CA ASN A 386 -14.63 23.15 -5.74
C ASN A 386 -15.71 24.18 -5.29
N GLY A 387 -16.79 24.35 -6.06
CA GLY A 387 -17.83 25.34 -5.74
C GLY A 387 -17.44 26.81 -6.06
N TRP A 388 -16.34 27.00 -6.78
CA TRP A 388 -15.87 28.29 -7.28
C TRP A 388 -15.96 28.35 -8.80
N GLY A 389 -16.36 29.49 -9.31
CA GLY A 389 -16.46 29.77 -10.75
C GLY A 389 -15.38 30.76 -11.20
N ARG A 390 -14.62 30.43 -12.25
CA ARG A 390 -13.68 31.36 -12.89
C ARG A 390 -14.41 32.33 -13.78
N LEU A 391 -14.19 33.60 -13.53
CA LEU A 391 -14.78 34.69 -14.30
C LEU A 391 -14.18 34.76 -15.71
N LYS A 392 -14.99 34.94 -16.75
CA LYS A 392 -14.55 35.14 -18.14
C LYS A 392 -13.62 36.34 -18.31
N SER A 393 -13.77 37.34 -17.46
CA SER A 393 -12.92 38.54 -17.45
C SER A 393 -11.47 38.30 -17.07
N GLY A 394 -11.13 37.09 -16.57
CA GLY A 394 -9.80 36.79 -16.04
C GLY A 394 -9.52 37.36 -14.64
N ALA A 395 -10.47 38.04 -14.02
CA ALA A 395 -10.28 38.67 -12.70
C ALA A 395 -10.04 37.65 -11.56
N GLY A 396 -10.34 36.39 -11.76
CA GLY A 396 -10.11 35.32 -10.80
C GLY A 396 -11.34 34.42 -10.58
N TRP A 397 -11.46 33.92 -9.36
CA TRP A 397 -12.47 32.92 -8.97
C TRP A 397 -13.46 33.50 -7.97
N LEU A 398 -14.75 33.24 -8.22
CA LEU A 398 -15.88 33.66 -7.42
C LEU A 398 -16.50 32.46 -6.72
N GLN A 399 -16.85 32.58 -5.44
CA GLN A 399 -17.58 31.54 -4.73
C GLN A 399 -19.04 31.47 -5.23
N LEU A 400 -19.43 30.33 -5.77
CA LEU A 400 -20.75 30.18 -6.42
C LEU A 400 -21.91 30.09 -5.42
N LYS A 401 -21.66 29.72 -4.16
CA LYS A 401 -22.68 29.67 -3.09
C LYS A 401 -23.38 31.02 -2.86
N GLY A 402 -22.80 32.12 -3.29
CA GLY A 402 -23.38 33.47 -3.17
C GLY A 402 -23.95 34.02 -4.47
N THR A 403 -24.22 33.16 -5.45
CA THR A 403 -24.72 33.55 -6.78
C THR A 403 -25.94 32.73 -7.19
N GLU A 404 -26.72 33.27 -8.09
CA GLU A 404 -27.87 32.61 -8.74
C GLU A 404 -27.54 32.34 -10.21
N LYS A 405 -27.81 31.15 -10.70
CA LYS A 405 -27.64 30.83 -12.12
C LYS A 405 -28.76 31.52 -12.92
N VAL A 406 -28.40 32.19 -14.01
CA VAL A 406 -29.32 32.92 -14.89
C VAL A 406 -29.54 32.13 -16.16
#